data_d33a1739d4f9852698bc8e64b5ccd18f
#
_entry.id   d33a1739d4f9852698bc8e64b5ccd18f
#
_cell.length_a   1.000
_cell.length_b   1.000
_cell.length_c   1.000
_cell.angle_alpha   90.00
_cell.angle_beta   90.00
_cell.angle_gamma   90.00
#
_symmetry.space_group_name_H-M   'P 1'
#
loop_
_entity.id
_entity.type
_entity.pdbx_description
1 polymer ?
#
loop_
_entity_poly.entity_id
_entity_poly.type
_entity_poly.pdbx_seq_one_letter_code
_entity_poly.pdbx_strand_id
1 'polypeptide(L)'
;MNCHPCPALFAGLQAVWTAARRWLTSASIAFVALVALALLGPTASLAQDLQPVPALTARVIDQTGTLDSGERQALEAKLAAFEAERGAQIVVLIVATTAPEDIAAYAYRVAAEWKIGRRDIGDGILMVVAKDDRRVRIEVARALEGAVPDLAAFHIIDRAITPAFRRGEFAVGIDAGLDALMARIRGENLPLPEPDVRGRGDPPSLEDLGAFLFVGVPIVGAVLVGMLGRKLGALATGGVAGLLAQLLLGSLLLAIIAGVVAFIFVLVLGIGGGGRGGRGGGGGGFGGPIIWGGGGRGGGGFSSGGGGSFGGGGASGRW
;
A
#
# COMPACT_ATOMS: atom_id res chain seq x y z
N MET A 1 21.10 -1.55 -91.79
CA MET A 1 20.48 -0.33 -91.20
C MET A 1 20.43 -0.55 -89.73
N ASN A 2 21.37 0.02 -89.00
CA ASN A 2 21.49 -0.08 -87.58
C ASN A 2 20.84 1.18 -86.93
N CYS A 3 19.65 1.06 -86.36
CA CYS A 3 19.05 2.11 -85.60
C CYS A 3 19.69 2.10 -84.20
N HIS A 4 20.53 3.11 -83.88
CA HIS A 4 20.96 3.38 -82.51
C HIS A 4 19.81 4.09 -81.75
N PRO A 5 19.39 3.62 -80.62
CA PRO A 5 18.40 4.36 -79.80
C PRO A 5 19.01 5.65 -79.26
N CYS A 6 18.28 6.74 -79.40
CA CYS A 6 18.66 8.07 -78.96
C CYS A 6 18.94 8.11 -77.45
N PRO A 7 20.15 8.43 -76.97
CA PRO A 7 20.49 8.47 -75.55
C PRO A 7 19.83 9.60 -74.73
N ALA A 8 19.34 10.62 -75.46
CA ALA A 8 18.72 11.81 -74.80
C ALA A 8 17.37 11.55 -74.11
N LEU A 9 16.57 10.63 -74.65
CA LEU A 9 15.28 10.28 -74.02
C LEU A 9 15.38 9.48 -72.77
N PHE A 10 16.43 8.64 -72.60
CA PHE A 10 16.66 7.88 -71.38
C PHE A 10 17.21 8.75 -70.21
N ALA A 11 17.99 9.79 -70.54
CA ALA A 11 18.52 10.72 -69.51
C ALA A 11 17.41 11.57 -68.88
N GLY A 12 16.39 12.00 -69.67
CA GLY A 12 15.28 12.75 -69.17
C GLY A 12 14.37 11.97 -68.24
N LEU A 13 14.10 10.69 -68.55
CA LEU A 13 13.30 9.80 -67.71
C LEU A 13 13.98 9.49 -66.37
N GLN A 14 15.28 9.31 -66.38
CA GLN A 14 16.03 9.09 -65.11
C GLN A 14 16.04 10.33 -64.21
N ALA A 15 16.15 11.54 -64.77
CA ALA A 15 16.10 12.78 -64.00
C ALA A 15 14.73 12.99 -63.35
N VAL A 16 13.65 12.70 -64.02
CA VAL A 16 12.28 12.77 -63.46
C VAL A 16 12.08 11.72 -62.35
N TRP A 17 12.58 10.50 -62.58
CA TRP A 17 12.48 9.43 -61.60
C TRP A 17 13.29 9.72 -60.31
N THR A 18 14.47 10.30 -60.42
CA THR A 18 15.30 10.68 -59.26
C THR A 18 14.69 11.87 -58.51
N ALA A 19 14.11 12.83 -59.21
CA ALA A 19 13.39 13.94 -58.61
C ALA A 19 12.14 13.46 -57.83
N ALA A 20 11.33 12.62 -58.47
CA ALA A 20 10.12 12.04 -57.81
C ALA A 20 10.48 11.21 -56.56
N ARG A 21 11.55 10.41 -56.62
CA ARG A 21 12.05 9.66 -55.47
C ARG A 21 12.48 10.56 -54.33
N ARG A 22 13.18 11.65 -54.58
CA ARG A 22 13.59 12.63 -53.56
C ARG A 22 12.39 13.33 -52.91
N TRP A 23 11.35 13.65 -53.68
CA TRP A 23 10.11 14.23 -53.15
C TRP A 23 9.35 13.23 -52.26
N LEU A 24 9.26 11.97 -52.62
CA LEU A 24 8.60 10.91 -51.87
C LEU A 24 9.35 10.63 -50.55
N THR A 25 10.69 10.59 -50.56
CA THR A 25 11.48 10.37 -49.36
C THR A 25 11.44 11.56 -48.38
N SER A 26 11.48 12.81 -48.91
CA SER A 26 11.36 13.98 -48.05
C SER A 26 9.96 14.14 -47.44
N ALA A 27 8.90 13.82 -48.18
CA ALA A 27 7.53 13.80 -47.67
C ALA A 27 7.32 12.73 -46.57
N SER A 28 7.91 11.54 -46.76
CA SER A 28 7.87 10.48 -45.76
C SER A 28 8.60 10.85 -44.45
N ILE A 29 9.78 11.47 -44.57
CA ILE A 29 10.54 11.93 -43.41
C ILE A 29 9.77 13.04 -42.68
N ALA A 30 9.18 14.00 -43.39
CA ALA A 30 8.39 15.07 -42.83
C ALA A 30 7.14 14.52 -42.11
N PHE A 31 6.48 13.51 -42.67
CA PHE A 31 5.33 12.87 -42.07
C PHE A 31 5.72 12.12 -40.76
N VAL A 32 6.81 11.35 -40.80
CA VAL A 32 7.33 10.67 -39.60
C VAL A 32 7.74 11.66 -38.52
N ALA A 33 8.39 12.77 -38.90
CA ALA A 33 8.76 13.83 -37.98
C ALA A 33 7.51 14.50 -37.35
N LEU A 34 6.47 14.73 -38.13
CA LEU A 34 5.21 15.31 -37.67
C LEU A 34 4.48 14.36 -36.69
N VAL A 35 4.44 13.05 -37.02
CA VAL A 35 3.88 12.04 -36.13
C VAL A 35 4.69 11.91 -34.85
N ALA A 36 6.02 11.91 -34.93
CA ALA A 36 6.88 11.90 -33.77
C ALA A 36 6.68 13.15 -32.88
N LEU A 37 6.54 14.33 -33.50
CA LEU A 37 6.26 15.58 -32.78
C LEU A 37 4.87 15.57 -32.13
N ALA A 38 3.86 14.97 -32.79
CA ALA A 38 2.53 14.80 -32.22
C ALA A 38 2.50 13.80 -31.05
N LEU A 39 3.35 12.77 -31.09
CA LEU A 39 3.49 11.77 -30.00
C LEU A 39 4.34 12.31 -28.83
N LEU A 40 5.21 13.28 -29.07
CA LEU A 40 5.97 14.02 -28.06
C LEU A 40 5.26 15.29 -27.55
N GLY A 41 4.00 15.50 -27.95
CA GLY A 41 3.18 16.58 -27.41
C GLY A 41 3.21 16.56 -25.90
N PRO A 42 3.20 17.73 -25.23
CA PRO A 42 3.22 17.78 -23.78
C PRO A 42 2.04 16.97 -23.25
N THR A 43 2.32 15.83 -22.64
CA THR A 43 1.34 15.21 -21.76
C THR A 43 1.12 16.22 -20.66
N ALA A 44 0.06 17.01 -20.77
CA ALA A 44 -0.40 17.83 -19.66
C ALA A 44 -0.68 16.84 -18.53
N SER A 45 0.31 16.67 -17.67
CA SER A 45 0.13 15.98 -16.39
C SER A 45 -0.89 16.84 -15.65
N LEU A 46 -2.15 16.42 -15.65
CA LEU A 46 -3.16 16.97 -14.77
C LEU A 46 -2.67 16.64 -13.37
N ALA A 47 -1.88 17.53 -12.78
CA ALA A 47 -1.59 17.52 -11.37
C ALA A 47 -2.96 17.64 -10.69
N GLN A 48 -3.46 16.54 -10.13
CA GLN A 48 -4.67 16.59 -9.32
C GLN A 48 -4.32 17.42 -8.09
N ASP A 49 -5.02 18.53 -7.88
CA ASP A 49 -4.83 19.35 -6.70
C ASP A 49 -5.14 18.51 -5.44
N LEU A 50 -4.23 18.59 -4.47
CA LEU A 50 -4.43 17.93 -3.18
C LEU A 50 -5.63 18.55 -2.47
N GLN A 51 -6.37 17.75 -1.71
CA GLN A 51 -7.46 18.25 -0.90
C GLN A 51 -6.95 19.33 0.09
N PRO A 52 -7.57 20.52 0.15
CA PRO A 52 -7.14 21.57 1.06
C PRO A 52 -7.29 21.11 2.51
N VAL A 53 -6.38 21.55 3.37
CA VAL A 53 -6.53 21.39 4.82
C VAL A 53 -7.59 22.36 5.31
N PRO A 54 -8.68 21.88 5.93
CA PRO A 54 -9.71 22.76 6.46
C PRO A 54 -9.20 23.58 7.66
N ALA A 55 -9.84 24.72 7.93
CA ALA A 55 -9.55 25.47 9.13
C ALA A 55 -9.97 24.69 10.39
N LEU A 56 -9.12 24.70 11.41
CA LEU A 56 -9.43 24.09 12.70
C LEU A 56 -10.36 25.00 13.49
N THR A 57 -11.66 24.76 13.42
CA THR A 57 -12.70 25.60 14.04
C THR A 57 -13.37 24.98 15.27
N ALA A 58 -13.29 23.66 15.38
CA ALA A 58 -13.92 22.86 16.45
C ALA A 58 -13.12 21.55 16.66
N ARG A 59 -13.42 20.80 17.71
CA ARG A 59 -12.86 19.46 17.94
C ARG A 59 -13.50 18.42 17.04
N VAL A 60 -14.72 18.68 16.52
CA VAL A 60 -15.42 17.81 15.58
C VAL A 60 -15.80 18.62 14.36
N ILE A 61 -15.08 18.39 13.26
CA ILE A 61 -15.27 19.05 11.97
C ILE A 61 -15.84 18.02 11.00
N ASP A 62 -17.09 18.22 10.63
CA ASP A 62 -17.81 17.40 9.65
C ASP A 62 -18.15 18.24 8.42
N GLN A 63 -17.40 17.97 7.33
CA GLN A 63 -17.61 18.64 6.04
C GLN A 63 -18.68 17.96 5.18
N THR A 64 -19.16 16.79 5.61
CA THR A 64 -20.06 15.94 4.82
C THR A 64 -21.50 15.94 5.33
N GLY A 65 -21.74 16.53 6.49
CA GLY A 65 -23.04 16.45 7.15
C GLY A 65 -23.42 15.01 7.52
N THR A 66 -22.44 14.18 7.83
CA THR A 66 -22.64 12.78 8.23
C THR A 66 -23.23 12.66 9.63
N LEU A 67 -22.86 13.56 10.52
CA LEU A 67 -23.36 13.66 11.89
C LEU A 67 -24.51 14.66 11.95
N ASP A 68 -25.53 14.32 12.70
CA ASP A 68 -26.53 15.32 13.03
C ASP A 68 -26.00 16.36 14.03
N SER A 69 -26.76 17.43 14.24
CA SER A 69 -26.31 18.53 15.12
C SER A 69 -26.17 18.09 16.59
N GLY A 70 -27.02 17.18 17.05
CA GLY A 70 -26.98 16.64 18.42
C GLY A 70 -25.78 15.72 18.62
N GLU A 71 -25.53 14.81 17.69
CA GLU A 71 -24.37 13.90 17.68
C GLU A 71 -23.06 14.68 17.69
N ARG A 72 -22.93 15.67 16.79
CA ARG A 72 -21.76 16.52 16.73
C ARG A 72 -21.54 17.29 18.04
N GLN A 73 -22.60 17.87 18.61
CA GLN A 73 -22.50 18.60 19.88
C GLN A 73 -22.15 17.69 21.05
N ALA A 74 -22.66 16.47 21.09
CA ALA A 74 -22.33 15.49 22.13
C ALA A 74 -20.86 15.08 22.07
N LEU A 75 -20.35 14.79 20.88
CA LEU A 75 -18.94 14.47 20.66
C LEU A 75 -18.02 15.65 21.00
N GLU A 76 -18.39 16.88 20.61
CA GLU A 76 -17.65 18.09 20.95
C GLU A 76 -17.57 18.31 22.47
N ALA A 77 -18.69 18.15 23.18
CA ALA A 77 -18.74 18.26 24.63
C ALA A 77 -17.88 17.18 25.32
N LYS A 78 -17.95 15.94 24.84
CA LYS A 78 -17.12 14.82 25.32
C LYS A 78 -15.62 15.13 25.20
N LEU A 79 -15.20 15.59 24.02
CA LEU A 79 -13.80 15.93 23.76
C LEU A 79 -13.33 17.14 24.56
N ALA A 80 -14.18 18.16 24.71
CA ALA A 80 -13.88 19.31 25.55
C ALA A 80 -13.70 18.93 27.03
N ALA A 81 -14.57 18.06 27.56
CA ALA A 81 -14.44 17.55 28.92
C ALA A 81 -13.15 16.74 29.13
N PHE A 82 -12.79 15.90 28.17
CA PHE A 82 -11.56 15.13 28.22
C PHE A 82 -10.31 16.00 28.16
N GLU A 83 -10.30 17.02 27.28
CA GLU A 83 -9.21 17.98 27.22
C GLU A 83 -9.07 18.75 28.56
N ALA A 84 -10.17 19.16 29.16
CA ALA A 84 -10.16 19.80 30.48
C ALA A 84 -9.62 18.88 31.60
N GLU A 85 -9.92 17.57 31.53
CA GLU A 85 -9.46 16.56 32.49
C GLU A 85 -7.99 16.21 32.34
N ARG A 86 -7.51 16.00 31.09
CA ARG A 86 -6.18 15.42 30.82
C ARG A 86 -5.24 16.38 30.08
N GLY A 87 -5.77 17.43 29.50
CA GLY A 87 -5.01 18.36 28.66
C GLY A 87 -4.73 17.85 27.26
N ALA A 88 -4.83 16.54 27.01
CA ALA A 88 -4.62 15.97 25.68
C ALA A 88 -5.75 16.36 24.73
N GLN A 89 -5.38 16.80 23.53
CA GLN A 89 -6.34 17.25 22.51
C GLN A 89 -6.63 16.15 21.49
N ILE A 90 -7.90 15.81 21.35
CA ILE A 90 -8.36 14.89 20.30
C ILE A 90 -9.28 15.67 19.36
N VAL A 91 -9.04 15.54 18.06
CA VAL A 91 -9.83 16.17 17.00
C VAL A 91 -10.33 15.12 16.03
N VAL A 92 -11.59 15.25 15.60
CA VAL A 92 -12.22 14.41 14.59
C VAL A 92 -12.48 15.25 13.35
N LEU A 93 -12.03 14.76 12.21
CA LEU A 93 -12.26 15.36 10.90
C LEU A 93 -12.96 14.37 9.99
N ILE A 94 -14.16 14.71 9.50
CA ILE A 94 -14.91 13.93 8.53
C ILE A 94 -14.89 14.67 7.20
N VAL A 95 -14.35 14.01 6.16
CA VAL A 95 -14.28 14.50 4.79
C VAL A 95 -14.93 13.50 3.83
N ALA A 96 -15.34 13.94 2.67
CA ALA A 96 -15.87 13.05 1.64
C ALA A 96 -14.79 12.09 1.13
N THR A 97 -13.66 12.63 0.71
CA THR A 97 -12.53 11.87 0.15
C THR A 97 -11.22 12.54 0.50
N THR A 98 -10.15 11.77 0.53
CA THR A 98 -8.77 12.30 0.60
C THR A 98 -8.06 12.22 -0.75
N ALA A 99 -8.69 11.62 -1.75
CA ALA A 99 -8.10 11.48 -3.08
C ALA A 99 -7.69 12.84 -3.68
N PRO A 100 -6.56 12.88 -4.38
CA PRO A 100 -5.70 11.79 -4.81
C PRO A 100 -4.69 11.29 -3.75
N GLU A 101 -4.68 11.89 -2.57
CA GLU A 101 -3.74 11.60 -1.50
C GLU A 101 -4.19 10.38 -0.69
N ASP A 102 -3.24 9.55 -0.24
CA ASP A 102 -3.56 8.48 0.72
C ASP A 102 -3.98 9.10 2.05
N ILE A 103 -4.93 8.45 2.74
CA ILE A 103 -5.49 8.97 4.00
C ILE A 103 -4.42 9.20 5.08
N ALA A 104 -3.35 8.40 5.11
CA ALA A 104 -2.28 8.58 6.08
C ALA A 104 -1.46 9.85 5.76
N ALA A 105 -1.16 10.10 4.48
CA ALA A 105 -0.46 11.30 4.06
C ALA A 105 -1.31 12.55 4.31
N TYR A 106 -2.60 12.50 3.97
CA TYR A 106 -3.55 13.57 4.24
C TYR A 106 -3.65 13.88 5.75
N ALA A 107 -3.88 12.84 6.57
CA ALA A 107 -4.00 12.98 8.02
C ALA A 107 -2.73 13.57 8.65
N TYR A 108 -1.56 13.10 8.21
CA TYR A 108 -0.27 13.64 8.65
C TYR A 108 -0.14 15.13 8.31
N ARG A 109 -0.50 15.52 7.09
CA ARG A 109 -0.44 16.92 6.63
C ARG A 109 -1.39 17.81 7.42
N VAL A 110 -2.63 17.37 7.65
CA VAL A 110 -3.61 18.06 8.49
C VAL A 110 -3.09 18.20 9.93
N ALA A 111 -2.60 17.11 10.52
CA ALA A 111 -2.08 17.11 11.88
C ALA A 111 -0.85 18.01 12.05
N ALA A 112 0.05 18.01 11.05
CA ALA A 112 1.24 18.87 11.02
C ALA A 112 0.90 20.36 10.89
N GLU A 113 -0.15 20.70 10.13
CA GLU A 113 -0.62 22.08 9.96
C GLU A 113 -1.36 22.57 11.21
N TRP A 114 -2.24 21.74 11.75
CA TRP A 114 -3.04 22.08 12.92
C TRP A 114 -2.24 22.05 14.23
N LYS A 115 -1.17 21.27 14.30
CA LYS A 115 -0.32 21.10 15.49
C LYS A 115 -1.13 20.82 16.75
N ILE A 116 -2.05 19.86 16.67
CA ILE A 116 -2.96 19.48 17.75
C ILE A 116 -2.16 19.01 18.96
N GLY A 117 -2.53 19.48 20.16
CA GLY A 117 -1.87 19.15 21.43
C GLY A 117 -1.23 20.37 22.10
N ARG A 118 -0.97 20.24 23.40
CA ARG A 118 -0.37 21.32 24.20
C ARG A 118 1.04 21.67 23.70
N ARG A 119 1.37 22.96 23.66
CA ARG A 119 2.63 23.47 23.10
C ARG A 119 3.87 22.80 23.67
N ASP A 120 3.91 22.60 24.98
CA ASP A 120 5.09 22.09 25.68
C ASP A 120 5.13 20.56 25.77
N ILE A 121 4.03 19.88 25.46
CA ILE A 121 3.87 18.43 25.58
C ILE A 121 3.67 17.79 24.23
N GLY A 122 2.80 18.35 23.39
CA GLY A 122 2.50 17.84 22.06
C GLY A 122 1.57 16.62 22.06
N ASP A 123 0.64 16.56 23.02
CA ASP A 123 -0.26 15.45 23.27
C ASP A 123 -1.55 15.56 22.46
N GLY A 124 -1.41 15.38 21.15
CA GLY A 124 -2.50 15.47 20.18
C GLY A 124 -2.85 14.14 19.51
N ILE A 125 -4.13 13.96 19.17
CA ILE A 125 -4.61 12.89 18.30
C ILE A 125 -5.55 13.48 17.27
N LEU A 126 -5.42 13.03 16.01
CA LEU A 126 -6.33 13.34 14.92
C LEU A 126 -6.98 12.05 14.41
N MET A 127 -8.32 12.01 14.42
CA MET A 127 -9.08 10.96 13.75
C MET A 127 -9.64 11.53 12.45
N VAL A 128 -9.23 10.97 11.31
CA VAL A 128 -9.75 11.33 9.99
C VAL A 128 -10.66 10.23 9.47
N VAL A 129 -11.85 10.59 9.03
CA VAL A 129 -12.82 9.69 8.39
C VAL A 129 -13.05 10.17 6.97
N ALA A 130 -12.61 9.41 5.98
CA ALA A 130 -12.88 9.64 4.56
C ALA A 130 -14.07 8.76 4.15
N LYS A 131 -15.27 9.36 4.14
CA LYS A 131 -16.54 8.63 4.05
C LYS A 131 -16.68 7.87 2.75
N ASP A 132 -16.46 8.53 1.62
CA ASP A 132 -16.66 7.95 0.30
C ASP A 132 -15.54 6.94 -0.05
N ASP A 133 -14.33 7.15 0.50
CA ASP A 133 -13.21 6.23 0.39
C ASP A 133 -13.36 5.00 1.30
N ARG A 134 -14.29 5.04 2.26
CA ARG A 134 -14.48 4.04 3.33
C ARG A 134 -13.18 3.79 4.10
N ARG A 135 -12.51 4.85 4.48
CA ARG A 135 -11.24 4.79 5.19
C ARG A 135 -11.29 5.64 6.46
N VAL A 136 -10.63 5.15 7.49
CA VAL A 136 -10.41 5.87 8.74
C VAL A 136 -8.93 5.83 9.10
N ARG A 137 -8.42 6.92 9.64
CA ARG A 137 -7.05 7.04 10.14
C ARG A 137 -7.08 7.65 11.53
N ILE A 138 -6.31 7.10 12.44
CA ILE A 138 -5.95 7.72 13.71
C ILE A 138 -4.48 8.09 13.60
N GLU A 139 -4.18 9.38 13.66
CA GLU A 139 -2.83 9.94 13.67
C GLU A 139 -2.49 10.36 15.10
N VAL A 140 -1.37 9.86 15.62
CA VAL A 140 -0.99 10.02 17.04
C VAL A 140 0.27 10.88 17.10
N ALA A 141 0.25 11.93 17.93
CA ALA A 141 1.44 12.72 18.21
C ALA A 141 2.43 11.93 19.06
N ARG A 142 3.71 12.20 18.88
CA ARG A 142 4.82 11.46 19.53
C ARG A 142 4.70 11.33 21.03
N ALA A 143 4.18 12.36 21.71
CA ALA A 143 3.99 12.33 23.15
C ALA A 143 2.99 11.26 23.62
N LEU A 144 2.08 10.84 22.74
CA LEU A 144 1.05 9.85 23.03
C LEU A 144 1.32 8.46 22.42
N GLU A 145 2.40 8.27 21.64
CA GLU A 145 2.75 6.97 21.07
C GLU A 145 2.94 5.88 22.15
N GLY A 146 3.39 6.26 23.36
CA GLY A 146 3.50 5.34 24.48
C GLY A 146 2.14 4.87 25.01
N ALA A 147 1.14 5.73 25.03
CA ALA A 147 -0.22 5.41 25.48
C ALA A 147 -1.04 4.74 24.36
N VAL A 148 -0.88 5.21 23.12
CA VAL A 148 -1.59 4.75 21.93
C VAL A 148 -0.59 4.36 20.85
N PRO A 149 0.13 3.23 21.00
CA PRO A 149 0.98 2.70 19.94
C PRO A 149 0.17 2.35 18.69
N ASP A 150 0.83 2.22 17.54
CA ASP A 150 0.21 1.91 16.25
C ASP A 150 -0.70 0.67 16.30
N LEU A 151 -0.27 -0.37 17.00
CA LEU A 151 -1.07 -1.58 17.19
C LEU A 151 -2.35 -1.31 17.99
N ALA A 152 -2.29 -0.45 19.01
CA ALA A 152 -3.48 -0.06 19.76
C ALA A 152 -4.44 0.75 18.91
N ALA A 153 -3.94 1.72 18.13
CA ALA A 153 -4.71 2.49 17.17
C ALA A 153 -5.39 1.58 16.14
N PHE A 154 -4.66 0.59 15.61
CA PHE A 154 -5.21 -0.40 14.69
C PHE A 154 -6.37 -1.19 15.33
N HIS A 155 -6.21 -1.69 16.55
CA HIS A 155 -7.27 -2.44 17.22
C HIS A 155 -8.50 -1.58 17.54
N ILE A 156 -8.31 -0.31 17.89
CA ILE A 156 -9.42 0.63 18.08
C ILE A 156 -10.20 0.79 16.79
N ILE A 157 -9.52 0.98 15.67
CA ILE A 157 -10.19 1.08 14.36
C ILE A 157 -10.93 -0.20 14.03
N ASP A 158 -10.28 -1.34 14.14
CA ASP A 158 -10.83 -2.62 13.70
C ASP A 158 -12.03 -3.07 14.56
N ARG A 159 -11.96 -2.89 15.88
CA ARG A 159 -12.93 -3.46 16.82
C ARG A 159 -13.98 -2.48 17.31
N ALA A 160 -13.63 -1.21 17.49
CA ALA A 160 -14.57 -0.21 17.98
C ALA A 160 -15.24 0.56 16.84
N ILE A 161 -14.47 1.01 15.83
CA ILE A 161 -14.97 1.92 14.80
C ILE A 161 -15.59 1.14 13.63
N THR A 162 -14.84 0.24 13.02
CA THR A 162 -15.21 -0.45 11.77
C THR A 162 -16.55 -1.19 11.84
N PRO A 163 -16.92 -1.91 12.91
CA PRO A 163 -18.20 -2.61 12.95
C PRO A 163 -19.41 -1.67 12.88
N ALA A 164 -19.36 -0.50 13.51
CA ALA A 164 -20.40 0.51 13.45
C ALA A 164 -20.44 1.18 12.07
N PHE A 165 -19.30 1.52 11.49
CA PHE A 165 -19.20 2.14 10.17
C PHE A 165 -19.75 1.23 9.05
N ARG A 166 -19.58 -0.08 9.15
CA ARG A 166 -20.18 -1.06 8.23
C ARG A 166 -21.72 -1.05 8.28
N ARG A 167 -22.31 -0.67 9.41
CA ARG A 167 -23.77 -0.50 9.56
C ARG A 167 -24.26 0.90 9.21
N GLY A 168 -23.35 1.82 8.86
CA GLY A 168 -23.67 3.22 8.61
C GLY A 168 -23.82 4.08 9.88
N GLU A 169 -23.51 3.54 11.05
CA GLU A 169 -23.64 4.17 12.36
C GLU A 169 -22.37 4.97 12.69
N PHE A 170 -22.15 6.07 11.97
CA PHE A 170 -20.88 6.82 12.06
C PHE A 170 -20.67 7.45 13.44
N ALA A 171 -21.68 8.08 14.00
CA ALA A 171 -21.59 8.68 15.34
C ALA A 171 -21.22 7.64 16.41
N VAL A 172 -21.88 6.48 16.38
CA VAL A 172 -21.61 5.37 17.33
C VAL A 172 -20.16 4.87 17.18
N GLY A 173 -19.68 4.70 15.94
CA GLY A 173 -18.32 4.24 15.71
C GLY A 173 -17.27 5.25 16.15
N ILE A 174 -17.49 6.53 15.88
CA ILE A 174 -16.61 7.62 16.33
C ILE A 174 -16.61 7.65 17.87
N ASP A 175 -17.75 7.64 18.49
CA ASP A 175 -17.89 7.69 19.95
C ASP A 175 -17.17 6.53 20.64
N ALA A 176 -17.37 5.30 20.18
CA ALA A 176 -16.67 4.12 20.68
C ALA A 176 -15.16 4.19 20.48
N GLY A 177 -14.71 4.70 19.31
CA GLY A 177 -13.31 4.93 19.05
C GLY A 177 -12.68 5.95 19.99
N LEU A 178 -13.39 7.05 20.25
CA LEU A 178 -12.96 8.09 21.19
C LEU A 178 -12.90 7.57 22.62
N ASP A 179 -13.88 6.79 23.08
CA ASP A 179 -13.86 6.19 24.41
C ASP A 179 -12.63 5.27 24.59
N ALA A 180 -12.33 4.46 23.60
CA ALA A 180 -11.16 3.60 23.63
C ALA A 180 -9.83 4.38 23.63
N LEU A 181 -9.73 5.47 22.87
CA LEU A 181 -8.57 6.37 22.87
C LEU A 181 -8.41 7.05 24.22
N MET A 182 -9.49 7.63 24.76
CA MET A 182 -9.49 8.32 26.06
C MET A 182 -9.13 7.37 27.20
N ALA A 183 -9.65 6.14 27.21
CA ALA A 183 -9.30 5.11 28.18
C ALA A 183 -7.80 4.80 28.17
N ARG A 184 -7.20 4.70 26.98
CA ARG A 184 -5.75 4.50 26.82
C ARG A 184 -4.95 5.66 27.39
N ILE A 185 -5.32 6.89 27.07
CA ILE A 185 -4.62 8.09 27.57
C ILE A 185 -4.77 8.23 29.08
N ARG A 186 -5.89 7.79 29.67
CA ARG A 186 -6.08 7.76 31.13
C ARG A 186 -5.18 6.75 31.83
N GLY A 187 -4.49 5.89 31.11
CA GLY A 187 -3.68 4.81 31.66
C GLY A 187 -4.52 3.60 32.09
N GLU A 188 -5.82 3.59 31.75
CA GLU A 188 -6.63 2.39 31.82
C GLU A 188 -6.07 1.45 30.74
N ASN A 189 -5.21 0.51 31.15
CA ASN A 189 -4.73 -0.57 30.28
C ASN A 189 -5.94 -1.43 29.90
N LEU A 190 -6.71 -0.99 28.89
CA LEU A 190 -7.56 -1.90 28.17
C LEU A 190 -6.64 -3.01 27.68
N PRO A 191 -6.89 -4.28 28.09
CA PRO A 191 -6.06 -5.37 27.61
C PRO A 191 -6.04 -5.24 26.10
N LEU A 192 -4.82 -5.14 25.54
CA LEU A 192 -4.68 -5.38 24.11
C LEU A 192 -5.35 -6.71 23.89
N PRO A 193 -6.34 -6.81 23.01
CA PRO A 193 -6.86 -8.10 22.65
C PRO A 193 -5.64 -8.94 22.31
N GLU A 194 -5.57 -10.12 22.89
CA GLU A 194 -4.54 -11.08 22.50
C GLU A 194 -4.46 -11.07 20.99
N PRO A 195 -3.24 -10.93 20.38
CA PRO A 195 -3.11 -10.98 18.95
C PRO A 195 -3.88 -12.22 18.53
N ASP A 196 -4.86 -12.02 17.65
CA ASP A 196 -5.62 -13.13 17.11
C ASP A 196 -4.59 -14.05 16.45
N VAL A 197 -4.16 -15.09 17.16
CA VAL A 197 -3.15 -16.06 16.73
C VAL A 197 -3.67 -16.82 15.50
N ARG A 198 -4.93 -16.62 15.13
CA ARG A 198 -5.57 -17.13 13.91
C ARG A 198 -4.96 -16.64 12.60
N GLY A 199 -4.07 -15.65 12.63
CA GLY A 199 -3.29 -15.22 11.46
C GLY A 199 -1.82 -15.66 11.50
N ARG A 200 -1.36 -16.20 12.60
CA ARG A 200 -0.10 -16.93 12.68
C ARG A 200 -0.49 -18.38 12.57
N GLY A 201 -0.34 -18.93 11.37
CA GLY A 201 -0.85 -20.22 10.97
C GLY A 201 -0.82 -21.21 12.14
N ASP A 202 -1.96 -21.85 12.38
CA ASP A 202 -1.98 -23.08 13.18
C ASP A 202 -0.78 -23.91 12.77
N PRO A 203 -0.12 -24.63 13.68
CA PRO A 203 0.91 -25.57 13.28
C PRO A 203 0.33 -26.38 12.12
N PRO A 204 1.06 -26.49 10.98
CA PRO A 204 0.50 -27.01 9.74
C PRO A 204 -0.24 -28.29 10.05
N SER A 205 -1.52 -28.34 9.73
CA SER A 205 -2.33 -29.53 9.93
C SER A 205 -1.73 -30.66 9.10
N LEU A 206 -2.01 -31.91 9.46
CA LEU A 206 -1.56 -33.08 8.66
C LEU A 206 -2.04 -32.95 7.20
N GLU A 207 -3.16 -32.25 6.95
CA GLU A 207 -3.67 -31.96 5.61
C GLU A 207 -2.82 -30.94 4.89
N ASP A 208 -2.40 -29.84 5.56
CA ASP A 208 -1.52 -28.81 4.99
C ASP A 208 -0.13 -29.37 4.72
N LEU A 209 0.37 -30.22 5.62
CA LEU A 209 1.63 -30.92 5.43
C LEU A 209 1.54 -31.92 4.26
N GLY A 210 0.41 -32.60 4.10
CA GLY A 210 0.11 -33.47 2.96
C GLY A 210 0.08 -32.68 1.64
N ALA A 211 -0.61 -31.53 1.60
CA ALA A 211 -0.69 -30.69 0.44
C ALA A 211 0.69 -30.10 0.08
N PHE A 212 1.46 -29.68 1.07
CA PHE A 212 2.83 -29.17 0.86
C PHE A 212 3.77 -30.25 0.32
N LEU A 213 3.70 -31.48 0.84
CA LEU A 213 4.48 -32.61 0.35
C LEU A 213 4.05 -33.05 -1.06
N PHE A 214 2.75 -33.05 -1.33
CA PHE A 214 2.23 -33.52 -2.61
C PHE A 214 2.46 -32.51 -3.77
N VAL A 215 2.46 -31.20 -3.48
CA VAL A 215 2.66 -30.14 -4.46
C VAL A 215 4.07 -29.56 -4.41
N GLY A 216 4.60 -29.28 -3.22
CA GLY A 216 5.89 -28.63 -3.02
C GLY A 216 7.08 -29.53 -3.42
N VAL A 217 7.06 -30.81 -3.00
CA VAL A 217 8.17 -31.73 -3.32
C VAL A 217 8.35 -31.96 -4.82
N PRO A 218 7.30 -32.17 -5.64
CA PRO A 218 7.46 -32.26 -7.08
C PRO A 218 8.02 -30.98 -7.73
N ILE A 219 7.60 -29.81 -7.28
CA ILE A 219 8.07 -28.54 -7.82
C ILE A 219 9.57 -28.36 -7.51
N VAL A 220 9.97 -28.52 -6.25
CA VAL A 220 11.37 -28.44 -5.84
C VAL A 220 12.20 -29.51 -6.52
N GLY A 221 11.65 -30.73 -6.60
CA GLY A 221 12.27 -31.86 -7.29
C GLY A 221 12.51 -31.58 -8.77
N ALA A 222 11.55 -31.00 -9.48
CA ALA A 222 11.68 -30.64 -10.88
C ALA A 222 12.80 -29.60 -11.13
N VAL A 223 12.89 -28.60 -10.26
CA VAL A 223 13.96 -27.58 -10.32
C VAL A 223 15.33 -28.20 -10.04
N LEU A 224 15.48 -29.01 -9.01
CA LEU A 224 16.73 -29.66 -8.66
C LEU A 224 17.18 -30.69 -9.72
N VAL A 225 16.23 -31.43 -10.28
CA VAL A 225 16.55 -32.36 -11.38
C VAL A 225 16.93 -31.61 -12.65
N GLY A 226 16.32 -30.46 -12.93
CA GLY A 226 16.68 -29.59 -14.05
C GLY A 226 18.11 -28.99 -13.94
N MET A 227 18.54 -28.69 -12.72
CA MET A 227 19.88 -28.09 -12.47
C MET A 227 20.99 -29.13 -12.31
N LEU A 228 20.75 -30.23 -11.60
CA LEU A 228 21.79 -31.22 -11.21
C LEU A 228 21.69 -32.55 -11.97
N GLY A 229 20.69 -32.70 -12.83
CA GLY A 229 20.43 -33.95 -13.51
C GLY A 229 19.66 -34.95 -12.64
N ARG A 230 19.13 -36.02 -13.29
CA ARG A 230 18.15 -36.93 -12.69
C ARG A 230 18.61 -37.63 -11.43
N LYS A 231 19.86 -38.11 -11.40
CA LYS A 231 20.39 -38.89 -10.25
C LYS A 231 20.72 -37.97 -9.06
N LEU A 232 21.43 -36.89 -9.29
CA LEU A 232 21.83 -35.95 -8.23
C LEU A 232 20.64 -35.11 -7.76
N GLY A 233 19.71 -34.75 -8.65
CA GLY A 233 18.50 -34.00 -8.30
C GLY A 233 17.56 -34.80 -7.40
N ALA A 234 17.38 -36.13 -7.66
CA ALA A 234 16.60 -37.01 -6.79
C ALA A 234 17.21 -37.16 -5.40
N LEU A 235 18.54 -37.30 -5.33
CA LEU A 235 19.26 -37.36 -4.05
C LEU A 235 19.13 -36.06 -3.26
N ALA A 236 19.29 -34.93 -3.92
CA ALA A 236 19.14 -33.61 -3.28
C ALA A 236 17.71 -33.37 -2.79
N THR A 237 16.70 -33.75 -3.57
CA THR A 237 15.29 -33.62 -3.17
C THR A 237 14.96 -34.50 -1.98
N GLY A 238 15.43 -35.76 -1.97
CA GLY A 238 15.26 -36.68 -0.83
C GLY A 238 15.96 -36.16 0.44
N GLY A 239 17.16 -35.61 0.29
CA GLY A 239 17.92 -34.99 1.41
C GLY A 239 17.20 -33.75 1.99
N VAL A 240 16.73 -32.85 1.15
CA VAL A 240 15.97 -31.66 1.58
C VAL A 240 14.66 -32.05 2.26
N ALA A 241 13.89 -32.97 1.68
CA ALA A 241 12.65 -33.46 2.27
C ALA A 241 12.87 -34.13 3.63
N GLY A 242 13.93 -34.95 3.76
CA GLY A 242 14.29 -35.56 5.04
C GLY A 242 14.72 -34.56 6.10
N LEU A 243 15.53 -33.55 5.71
CA LEU A 243 15.96 -32.48 6.62
C LEU A 243 14.76 -31.64 7.11
N LEU A 244 13.85 -31.26 6.21
CA LEU A 244 12.64 -30.53 6.56
C LEU A 244 11.73 -31.36 7.49
N ALA A 245 11.56 -32.63 7.21
CA ALA A 245 10.81 -33.54 8.08
C ALA A 245 11.45 -33.66 9.48
N GLN A 246 12.77 -33.68 9.57
CA GLN A 246 13.49 -33.67 10.86
C GLN A 246 13.27 -32.38 11.63
N LEU A 247 13.31 -31.22 10.97
CA LEU A 247 13.11 -29.92 11.61
C LEU A 247 11.67 -29.71 12.08
N LEU A 248 10.68 -30.21 11.31
CA LEU A 248 9.25 -30.04 11.62
C LEU A 248 8.71 -31.06 12.61
N LEU A 249 9.15 -32.34 12.50
CA LEU A 249 8.58 -33.44 13.26
C LEU A 249 9.49 -33.93 14.41
N GLY A 250 10.76 -33.48 14.45
CA GLY A 250 11.72 -33.83 15.49
C GLY A 250 12.09 -35.32 15.56
N SER A 251 11.61 -36.16 14.62
CA SER A 251 11.79 -37.59 14.61
C SER A 251 12.69 -38.07 13.47
N LEU A 252 13.84 -38.62 13.82
CA LEU A 252 14.80 -39.10 12.84
C LEU A 252 14.22 -40.22 11.94
N LEU A 253 13.38 -41.07 12.49
CA LEU A 253 12.75 -42.18 11.76
C LEU A 253 11.79 -41.64 10.68
N LEU A 254 10.95 -40.67 11.01
CA LEU A 254 10.04 -40.04 10.07
C LEU A 254 10.80 -39.25 9.00
N ALA A 255 11.93 -38.60 9.36
CA ALA A 255 12.78 -37.90 8.44
C ALA A 255 13.40 -38.83 7.37
N ILE A 256 13.86 -39.99 7.77
CA ILE A 256 14.40 -41.02 6.84
C ILE A 256 13.30 -41.52 5.91
N ILE A 257 12.13 -41.83 6.44
CA ILE A 257 10.99 -42.31 5.64
C ILE A 257 10.58 -41.26 4.61
N ALA A 258 10.43 -40.00 5.02
CA ALA A 258 10.06 -38.88 4.13
C ALA A 258 11.12 -38.66 3.04
N GLY A 259 12.39 -38.71 3.38
CA GLY A 259 13.51 -38.58 2.43
C GLY A 259 13.52 -39.72 1.39
N VAL A 260 13.34 -40.95 1.82
CA VAL A 260 13.27 -42.14 0.93
C VAL A 260 12.05 -42.06 0.01
N VAL A 261 10.88 -41.73 0.55
CA VAL A 261 9.65 -41.59 -0.25
C VAL A 261 9.79 -40.49 -1.30
N ALA A 262 10.33 -39.29 -0.94
CA ALA A 262 10.57 -38.20 -1.87
C ALA A 262 11.59 -38.61 -2.95
N PHE A 263 12.66 -39.31 -2.59
CA PHE A 263 13.66 -39.82 -3.53
C PHE A 263 13.05 -40.77 -4.55
N ILE A 264 12.28 -41.77 -4.08
CA ILE A 264 11.63 -42.75 -4.94
C ILE A 264 10.59 -42.07 -5.83
N PHE A 265 9.82 -41.12 -5.29
CA PHE A 265 8.79 -40.37 -6.01
C PHE A 265 9.37 -39.61 -7.19
N VAL A 266 10.45 -38.84 -6.99
CA VAL A 266 11.15 -38.11 -8.07
C VAL A 266 11.76 -39.06 -9.11
N LEU A 267 12.25 -40.22 -8.67
CA LEU A 267 12.89 -41.19 -9.55
C LEU A 267 11.87 -41.96 -10.42
N VAL A 268 10.67 -42.26 -9.87
CA VAL A 268 9.61 -43.01 -10.56
C VAL A 268 8.78 -42.10 -11.48
N LEU A 269 8.36 -40.94 -11.02
CA LEU A 269 7.53 -40.03 -11.82
C LEU A 269 8.26 -39.38 -12.99
N GLY A 270 9.59 -39.42 -13.04
CA GLY A 270 10.35 -38.92 -14.20
C GLY A 270 10.18 -37.44 -14.49
N ILE A 271 9.77 -36.62 -13.52
CA ILE A 271 9.51 -35.18 -13.66
C ILE A 271 10.85 -34.46 -13.86
N GLY A 272 11.17 -34.13 -15.12
CA GLY A 272 12.40 -33.38 -15.45
C GLY A 272 13.03 -33.78 -16.78
N GLY A 273 12.25 -33.95 -17.82
CA GLY A 273 12.75 -34.12 -19.17
C GLY A 273 12.04 -33.26 -20.18
N GLY A 274 12.67 -32.18 -20.60
CA GLY A 274 12.41 -31.54 -21.88
C GLY A 274 11.83 -30.12 -21.81
N GLY A 275 12.61 -29.13 -22.30
CA GLY A 275 12.06 -27.85 -22.75
C GLY A 275 12.98 -26.67 -22.57
N ARG A 276 13.70 -26.37 -23.65
CA ARG A 276 14.56 -25.22 -23.84
C ARG A 276 13.80 -23.90 -23.91
N GLY A 277 14.36 -22.83 -23.34
CA GLY A 277 14.28 -21.51 -23.96
C GLY A 277 13.62 -20.39 -23.14
N GLY A 278 14.31 -19.28 -23.00
CA GLY A 278 13.69 -17.97 -22.92
C GLY A 278 14.13 -17.03 -21.80
N ARG A 279 14.87 -16.11 -22.20
CA ARG A 279 15.64 -14.99 -21.60
C ARG A 279 14.80 -13.82 -21.11
N GLY A 280 15.37 -13.03 -20.15
CA GLY A 280 15.14 -11.58 -19.91
C GLY A 280 14.33 -11.29 -18.66
N GLY A 281 14.66 -10.45 -17.73
CA GLY A 281 15.50 -9.30 -17.66
C GLY A 281 14.85 -8.16 -16.90
N GLY A 282 15.50 -7.62 -15.85
CA GLY A 282 15.49 -6.24 -15.37
C GLY A 282 14.29 -5.80 -14.49
N GLY A 283 14.40 -5.11 -13.38
CA GLY A 283 15.36 -4.26 -12.78
C GLY A 283 14.80 -2.90 -12.36
N GLY A 284 15.07 -2.46 -11.12
CA GLY A 284 15.08 -1.09 -10.65
C GLY A 284 13.78 -0.51 -10.10
N GLY A 285 13.71 0.31 -9.08
CA GLY A 285 14.60 1.25 -8.48
C GLY A 285 13.77 2.43 -7.96
N PHE A 286 14.08 2.98 -6.79
CA PHE A 286 13.29 3.95 -6.03
C PHE A 286 13.91 5.32 -5.91
N GLY A 287 13.09 6.34 -5.67
CA GLY A 287 13.50 7.65 -5.21
C GLY A 287 12.31 8.61 -5.13
N GLY A 288 11.97 9.10 -3.94
CA GLY A 288 10.99 10.16 -3.76
C GLY A 288 11.60 11.35 -3.05
N PRO A 289 11.18 12.58 -3.32
CA PRO A 289 11.66 13.78 -2.62
C PRO A 289 10.66 14.37 -1.63
N ILE A 290 11.22 15.00 -0.61
CA ILE A 290 10.61 15.76 0.48
C ILE A 290 10.41 17.21 0.04
N ILE A 291 9.28 17.84 0.36
CA ILE A 291 9.10 19.30 0.21
C ILE A 291 8.42 19.91 1.43
N TRP A 292 8.92 21.04 1.85
CA TRP A 292 8.58 21.91 2.98
C TRP A 292 7.72 23.13 2.59
N GLY A 293 7.03 23.64 3.60
CA GLY A 293 6.57 25.03 3.69
C GLY A 293 5.06 25.15 3.90
N GLY A 294 4.50 25.94 4.76
CA GLY A 294 4.66 27.18 5.34
C GLY A 294 3.28 27.74 5.74
N GLY A 295 3.17 28.44 6.86
CA GLY A 295 2.00 28.79 7.67
C GLY A 295 1.02 29.83 7.13
N GLY A 296 -0.14 29.92 7.81
CA GLY A 296 -1.13 30.99 7.68
C GLY A 296 -2.06 31.08 8.90
N ARG A 297 -2.26 32.26 9.42
CA ARG A 297 -3.03 32.64 10.63
C ARG A 297 -4.47 33.04 10.29
N GLY A 298 -5.41 32.74 11.20
CA GLY A 298 -6.52 33.64 11.41
C GLY A 298 -7.88 33.02 11.77
N GLY A 299 -8.49 33.45 12.88
CA GLY A 299 -9.93 33.47 13.09
C GLY A 299 -10.47 32.66 14.26
N GLY A 300 -11.04 33.33 15.27
CA GLY A 300 -11.53 32.83 16.56
C GLY A 300 -12.52 31.66 16.48
N GLY A 301 -12.00 30.47 16.78
CA GLY A 301 -12.66 29.21 16.99
C GLY A 301 -11.77 28.38 17.88
N PHE A 302 -12.13 27.13 18.14
CA PHE A 302 -11.23 26.18 18.79
C PHE A 302 -9.86 26.25 18.12
N SER A 303 -8.78 26.41 18.89
CA SER A 303 -7.42 26.41 18.39
C SER A 303 -6.64 25.30 19.06
N SER A 304 -5.75 24.66 18.31
CA SER A 304 -4.83 23.70 18.87
C SER A 304 -3.89 24.40 19.87
N GLY A 305 -3.37 23.66 20.84
CA GLY A 305 -2.32 24.15 21.75
C GLY A 305 -1.00 24.47 21.04
N GLY A 306 -0.87 24.12 19.76
CA GLY A 306 0.26 24.42 18.90
C GLY A 306 1.52 23.60 19.13
N GLY A 307 1.43 22.49 19.86
CA GLY A 307 2.57 21.66 20.26
C GLY A 307 2.69 20.29 19.59
N GLY A 308 1.67 19.84 18.88
CA GLY A 308 1.67 18.51 18.28
C GLY A 308 2.82 18.29 17.31
N SER A 309 3.67 17.32 17.63
CA SER A 309 4.72 16.81 16.74
C SER A 309 4.31 15.41 16.27
N PHE A 310 3.91 15.31 15.03
CA PHE A 310 3.47 14.05 14.43
C PHE A 310 4.61 13.41 13.67
N GLY A 311 4.80 12.10 13.84
CA GLY A 311 5.84 11.31 13.19
C GLY A 311 5.29 10.30 12.19
N GLY A 312 3.97 10.35 11.92
CA GLY A 312 3.28 9.34 11.14
C GLY A 312 2.86 8.13 11.97
N GLY A 313 2.98 8.20 13.30
CA GLY A 313 2.46 7.19 14.23
C GLY A 313 0.94 7.09 14.15
N GLY A 314 0.40 5.88 14.43
CA GLY A 314 -1.03 5.60 14.36
C GLY A 314 -1.39 4.52 13.36
N ALA A 315 -2.66 4.38 13.00
CA ALA A 315 -3.13 3.31 12.11
C ALA A 315 -4.22 3.77 11.17
N SER A 316 -4.33 3.07 10.04
CA SER A 316 -5.43 3.23 9.09
C SER A 316 -6.26 1.96 8.97
N GLY A 317 -7.56 2.09 8.71
CA GLY A 317 -8.47 0.98 8.45
C GLY A 317 -9.47 1.25 7.36
N ARG A 318 -10.21 0.20 6.97
CA ARG A 318 -11.30 0.25 5.98
C ARG A 318 -12.52 -0.45 6.53
N TRP A 319 -13.72 -0.04 6.10
CA TRP A 319 -14.98 -0.69 6.45
C TRP A 319 -15.85 -1.08 5.27
#